data_cf9022611a2628602ea99204d3997a62
#
_entry.id   cf9022611a2628602ea99204d3997a62
#
_cell.length_a   1.000
_cell.length_b   1.000
_cell.length_c   1.000
_cell.angle_alpha   90.00
_cell.angle_beta   90.00
_cell.angle_gamma   90.00
#
_symmetry.space_group_name_H-M   'P 1'
#
loop_
_entity.id
_entity.type
_entity.pdbx_description
1 polymer ?
#
loop_
_entity_poly.entity_id
_entity_poly.type
_entity_poly.pdbx_seq_one_letter_code
_entity_poly.pdbx_strand_id
1 'polypeptide(L)'
;MKKKSLGDLAILWLKDHIKSIVLYLVLMFLYCMVAALSRIPMEPILYSTYVFSFVGIMVCLWDYQKYIKKYYALLNVYENRTISLEQLPLPQSFIEGTYQEILKALYANQQTAKMQLGEQKTEMTNYYTLWAHQIKTPIAAMKLLLEHKEEQNGYMLETELFKIEQYVEMVLQYLRLESISADLVLKPYALQDIVRQAVKKYAISFIGKKLTLHLQPFEAIVLTDEKWISFVIEQILSNSLKYTQTGSITISIEETDKEIKLMIKDTGIGISPEDLPRIGERGFTGYNGRMDKKSTGIGLYLCKQVTTRLSHSLEVTSTVGQGTIVTLGFLKNKKL
;
A
#
# COMPACT_ATOMS: atom_id res chain seq x y z
N MET A 1 -16.35 21.82 -19.10
CA MET A 1 -16.15 22.85 -20.16
C MET A 1 -17.52 23.18 -20.75
N LYS A 2 -17.91 24.48 -20.91
CA LYS A 2 -19.16 24.79 -21.62
C LYS A 2 -18.94 24.63 -23.13
N LYS A 3 -19.88 24.00 -23.80
CA LYS A 3 -19.89 23.87 -25.28
C LYS A 3 -19.92 25.27 -25.88
N LYS A 4 -18.89 25.61 -26.68
CA LYS A 4 -18.80 26.93 -27.31
C LYS A 4 -19.61 26.95 -28.60
N SER A 5 -20.16 28.13 -28.97
CA SER A 5 -20.86 28.30 -30.24
C SER A 5 -19.86 28.30 -31.41
N LEU A 6 -20.33 28.06 -32.62
CA LEU A 6 -19.47 28.13 -33.83
C LEU A 6 -18.84 29.51 -33.99
N GLY A 7 -19.56 30.58 -33.60
CA GLY A 7 -19.02 31.95 -33.62
C GLY A 7 -17.87 32.14 -32.62
N ASP A 8 -17.99 31.59 -31.39
CA ASP A 8 -16.92 31.66 -30.40
C ASP A 8 -15.68 30.90 -30.86
N LEU A 9 -15.86 29.76 -31.55
CA LEU A 9 -14.77 28.97 -32.10
C LEU A 9 -14.05 29.71 -33.25
N ALA A 10 -14.80 30.43 -34.08
CA ALA A 10 -14.22 31.26 -35.15
C ALA A 10 -13.36 32.39 -34.58
N ILE A 11 -13.81 33.06 -33.51
CA ILE A 11 -13.02 34.10 -32.84
C ILE A 11 -11.73 33.53 -32.24
N LEU A 12 -11.81 32.36 -31.63
CA LEU A 12 -10.63 31.69 -31.03
C LEU A 12 -9.65 31.27 -32.11
N TRP A 13 -10.14 30.65 -33.19
CA TRP A 13 -9.31 30.26 -34.32
C TRP A 13 -8.60 31.48 -34.96
N LEU A 14 -9.33 32.59 -35.12
CA LEU A 14 -8.76 33.86 -35.58
C LEU A 14 -7.64 34.36 -34.66
N LYS A 15 -7.82 34.30 -33.34
CA LYS A 15 -6.76 34.68 -32.38
C LYS A 15 -5.53 33.81 -32.49
N ASP A 16 -5.70 32.49 -32.64
CA ASP A 16 -4.58 31.55 -32.74
C ASP A 16 -3.79 31.72 -34.05
N HIS A 17 -4.47 32.13 -35.14
CA HIS A 17 -3.86 32.26 -36.48
C HIS A 17 -3.59 33.70 -36.90
N ILE A 18 -3.80 34.70 -36.02
CA ILE A 18 -3.65 36.13 -36.38
C ILE A 18 -2.28 36.47 -36.94
N LYS A 19 -1.21 35.85 -36.45
CA LYS A 19 0.16 36.06 -36.92
C LYS A 19 0.32 35.59 -38.37
N SER A 20 -0.24 34.44 -38.72
CA SER A 20 -0.19 33.88 -40.07
C SER A 20 -1.03 34.70 -41.04
N ILE A 21 -2.20 35.17 -40.62
CA ILE A 21 -3.08 36.02 -41.41
C ILE A 21 -2.43 37.38 -41.69
N VAL A 22 -1.85 38.01 -40.66
CA VAL A 22 -1.13 39.28 -40.81
C VAL A 22 0.08 39.11 -41.73
N LEU A 23 0.87 38.05 -41.56
CA LEU A 23 1.99 37.74 -42.46
C LEU A 23 1.54 37.62 -43.94
N TYR A 24 0.43 36.88 -44.15
CA TYR A 24 -0.14 36.73 -45.49
C TYR A 24 -0.55 38.08 -46.08
N LEU A 25 -1.23 38.94 -45.33
CA LEU A 25 -1.65 40.28 -45.78
C LEU A 25 -0.45 41.18 -46.09
N VAL A 26 0.61 41.14 -45.28
CA VAL A 26 1.86 41.87 -45.52
C VAL A 26 2.53 41.39 -46.79
N LEU A 27 2.61 40.08 -47.03
CA LEU A 27 3.21 39.54 -48.29
C LEU A 27 2.39 39.93 -49.52
N MET A 28 1.05 39.90 -49.44
CA MET A 28 0.17 40.37 -50.51
C MET A 28 0.36 41.87 -50.80
N PHE A 29 0.47 42.67 -49.72
CA PHE A 29 0.73 44.11 -49.87
C PHE A 29 2.09 44.36 -50.54
N LEU A 30 3.15 43.68 -50.11
CA LEU A 30 4.47 43.77 -50.72
C LEU A 30 4.47 43.34 -52.19
N TYR A 31 3.75 42.27 -52.51
CA TYR A 31 3.58 41.82 -53.90
C TYR A 31 2.94 42.90 -54.75
N CYS A 32 1.83 43.50 -54.32
CA CYS A 32 1.15 44.58 -55.04
C CYS A 32 2.05 45.82 -55.20
N MET A 33 2.77 46.17 -54.12
CA MET A 33 3.72 47.32 -54.17
C MET A 33 4.85 47.13 -55.19
N VAL A 34 5.50 45.95 -55.14
CA VAL A 34 6.59 45.64 -56.15
C VAL A 34 6.04 45.60 -57.53
N ALA A 35 4.89 45.02 -57.78
CA ALA A 35 4.27 44.99 -59.11
C ALA A 35 3.93 46.38 -59.63
N ALA A 36 3.41 47.28 -58.79
CA ALA A 36 3.11 48.65 -59.08
C ALA A 36 4.41 49.48 -59.48
N LEU A 37 5.47 49.28 -58.71
CA LEU A 37 6.79 49.92 -58.97
C LEU A 37 7.45 49.41 -60.22
N SER A 38 7.20 48.17 -60.61
CA SER A 38 7.75 47.56 -61.87
C SER A 38 7.01 47.97 -63.11
N ARG A 39 6.05 48.91 -63.06
CA ARG A 39 5.22 49.37 -64.16
C ARG A 39 4.53 48.28 -64.99
N ILE A 40 4.16 47.17 -64.31
CA ILE A 40 3.44 46.05 -64.89
C ILE A 40 2.00 46.49 -65.15
N PRO A 41 1.36 46.10 -66.30
CA PRO A 41 -0.06 46.40 -66.56
C PRO A 41 -0.93 45.92 -65.36
N MET A 42 -1.99 46.66 -64.99
CA MET A 42 -2.83 46.40 -63.83
C MET A 42 -3.63 45.11 -63.95
N GLU A 43 -4.04 44.67 -65.13
CA GLU A 43 -4.88 43.49 -65.35
C GLU A 43 -4.26 42.17 -64.82
N PRO A 44 -3.00 41.83 -65.17
CA PRO A 44 -2.36 40.62 -64.58
C PRO A 44 -2.18 40.67 -63.06
N ILE A 45 -1.96 41.86 -62.49
CA ILE A 45 -1.81 42.05 -61.05
C ILE A 45 -3.14 41.77 -60.36
N LEU A 46 -4.25 42.30 -60.86
CA LEU A 46 -5.58 42.05 -60.30
C LEU A 46 -5.96 40.58 -60.39
N TYR A 47 -5.72 39.93 -61.52
CA TYR A 47 -5.99 38.52 -61.72
C TYR A 47 -5.20 37.65 -60.73
N SER A 48 -3.91 37.87 -60.64
CA SER A 48 -3.07 37.09 -59.68
C SER A 48 -3.46 37.34 -58.25
N THR A 49 -3.84 38.59 -57.87
CA THR A 49 -4.34 38.91 -56.51
C THR A 49 -5.64 38.17 -56.19
N TYR A 50 -6.59 38.06 -57.11
CA TYR A 50 -7.81 37.29 -56.95
C TYR A 50 -7.52 35.79 -56.74
N VAL A 51 -6.63 35.22 -57.56
CA VAL A 51 -6.23 33.82 -57.46
C VAL A 51 -5.60 33.53 -56.08
N PHE A 52 -4.63 34.37 -55.68
CA PHE A 52 -3.99 34.20 -54.35
C PHE A 52 -4.98 34.36 -53.21
N SER A 53 -5.91 35.34 -53.28
CA SER A 53 -6.94 35.52 -52.24
C SER A 53 -7.88 34.33 -52.17
N PHE A 54 -8.29 33.77 -53.30
CA PHE A 54 -9.15 32.59 -53.35
C PHE A 54 -8.44 31.38 -52.71
N VAL A 55 -7.17 31.12 -53.06
CA VAL A 55 -6.40 30.05 -52.46
C VAL A 55 -6.23 30.28 -50.96
N GLY A 56 -5.94 31.49 -50.51
CA GLY A 56 -5.82 31.84 -49.11
C GLY A 56 -7.11 31.56 -48.30
N ILE A 57 -8.28 31.93 -48.85
CA ILE A 57 -9.57 31.66 -48.25
C ILE A 57 -9.83 30.14 -48.14
N MET A 58 -9.53 29.38 -49.20
CA MET A 58 -9.70 27.91 -49.18
C MET A 58 -8.83 27.24 -48.13
N VAL A 59 -7.59 27.66 -47.95
CA VAL A 59 -6.67 27.16 -46.92
C VAL A 59 -7.22 27.49 -45.50
N CYS A 60 -7.68 28.72 -45.31
CA CYS A 60 -8.27 29.15 -44.04
C CYS A 60 -9.52 28.32 -43.67
N LEU A 61 -10.40 28.07 -44.65
CA LEU A 61 -11.61 27.26 -44.43
C LEU A 61 -11.26 25.79 -44.08
N TRP A 62 -10.27 25.22 -44.75
CA TRP A 62 -9.80 23.86 -44.47
C TRP A 62 -9.19 23.74 -43.09
N ASP A 63 -8.35 24.68 -42.71
CA ASP A 63 -7.75 24.72 -41.37
C ASP A 63 -8.79 24.93 -40.26
N TYR A 64 -9.76 25.83 -40.47
CA TYR A 64 -10.88 26.05 -39.58
C TYR A 64 -11.73 24.78 -39.37
N GLN A 65 -11.98 24.00 -40.44
CA GLN A 65 -12.68 22.73 -40.32
C GLN A 65 -11.91 21.72 -39.47
N LYS A 66 -10.58 21.63 -39.62
CA LYS A 66 -9.72 20.81 -38.79
C LYS A 66 -9.77 21.24 -37.32
N TYR A 67 -9.72 22.55 -37.05
CA TYR A 67 -9.81 23.12 -35.71
C TYR A 67 -11.13 22.74 -35.02
N ILE A 68 -12.24 22.84 -35.71
CA ILE A 68 -13.56 22.45 -35.20
C ILE A 68 -13.59 20.94 -34.86
N LYS A 69 -13.16 20.09 -35.79
CA LYS A 69 -13.14 18.63 -35.56
C LYS A 69 -12.31 18.27 -34.32
N LYS A 70 -11.15 18.88 -34.17
CA LYS A 70 -10.27 18.68 -33.01
C LYS A 70 -10.90 19.14 -31.70
N TYR A 71 -11.53 20.32 -31.71
CA TYR A 71 -12.26 20.83 -30.54
C TYR A 71 -13.37 19.86 -30.07
N TYR A 72 -14.18 19.36 -31.00
CA TYR A 72 -15.26 18.43 -30.65
C TYR A 72 -14.72 17.06 -30.20
N ALA A 73 -13.62 16.59 -30.77
CA ALA A 73 -12.97 15.36 -30.30
C ALA A 73 -12.48 15.50 -28.84
N LEU A 74 -11.83 16.63 -28.51
CA LEU A 74 -11.40 16.93 -27.14
C LEU A 74 -12.58 17.11 -26.18
N LEU A 75 -13.66 17.76 -26.64
CA LEU A 75 -14.86 17.94 -25.83
C LEU A 75 -15.52 16.59 -25.51
N ASN A 76 -15.58 15.68 -26.48
CA ASN A 76 -16.11 14.32 -26.28
C ASN A 76 -15.31 13.53 -25.25
N VAL A 77 -13.98 13.61 -25.30
CA VAL A 77 -13.09 13.01 -24.27
C VAL A 77 -13.35 13.61 -22.89
N TYR A 78 -13.63 14.93 -22.82
CA TYR A 78 -13.92 15.61 -21.55
C TYR A 78 -15.29 15.24 -20.97
N GLU A 79 -16.33 15.12 -21.81
CA GLU A 79 -17.69 14.81 -21.38
C GLU A 79 -17.89 13.35 -21.00
N ASN A 80 -17.23 12.46 -21.71
CA ASN A 80 -17.18 11.02 -21.37
C ASN A 80 -16.24 10.81 -20.19
N ARG A 81 -16.80 10.74 -18.99
CA ARG A 81 -16.09 10.54 -17.72
C ARG A 81 -15.22 9.27 -17.66
N THR A 82 -15.41 8.34 -18.54
CA THR A 82 -14.50 7.23 -18.84
C THR A 82 -13.44 7.74 -19.81
N ILE A 83 -12.41 8.38 -19.28
CA ILE A 83 -11.30 8.88 -20.08
C ILE A 83 -10.52 7.69 -20.64
N SER A 84 -10.88 7.29 -21.86
CA SER A 84 -10.00 6.50 -22.71
C SER A 84 -9.08 7.46 -23.42
N LEU A 85 -7.83 7.54 -22.98
CA LEU A 85 -6.79 8.37 -23.62
C LEU A 85 -6.50 7.91 -25.06
N GLU A 86 -7.03 6.76 -25.47
CA GLU A 86 -7.00 6.24 -26.85
C GLU A 86 -7.84 7.08 -27.82
N GLN A 87 -8.83 7.84 -27.31
CA GLN A 87 -9.72 8.70 -28.10
C GLN A 87 -9.16 10.11 -28.31
N LEU A 88 -7.96 10.39 -27.83
CA LEU A 88 -7.32 11.68 -28.12
C LEU A 88 -7.06 11.84 -29.62
N PRO A 89 -7.32 13.02 -30.20
CA PRO A 89 -7.01 13.28 -31.61
C PRO A 89 -5.50 13.15 -31.86
N LEU A 90 -5.13 12.70 -33.06
CA LEU A 90 -3.72 12.57 -33.42
C LEU A 90 -2.99 13.92 -33.26
N PRO A 91 -1.79 13.93 -32.65
CA PRO A 91 -1.03 15.14 -32.43
C PRO A 91 -0.59 15.73 -33.79
N GLN A 92 -0.75 17.05 -33.98
CA GLN A 92 -0.38 17.75 -35.18
C GLN A 92 0.99 18.41 -35.08
N SER A 93 1.56 18.49 -33.87
CA SER A 93 2.90 19.03 -33.65
C SER A 93 3.66 18.15 -32.65
N PHE A 94 4.98 18.23 -32.66
CA PHE A 94 5.86 17.56 -31.72
C PHE A 94 5.50 17.92 -30.25
N ILE A 95 5.26 19.20 -29.99
CA ILE A 95 4.89 19.70 -28.66
C ILE A 95 3.58 19.08 -28.19
N GLU A 96 2.59 18.98 -29.08
CA GLU A 96 1.31 18.36 -28.77
C GLU A 96 1.46 16.87 -28.46
N GLY A 97 2.30 16.17 -29.23
CA GLY A 97 2.67 14.77 -28.93
C GLY A 97 3.26 14.62 -27.53
N THR A 98 4.21 15.49 -27.18
CA THR A 98 4.84 15.49 -25.85
C THR A 98 3.83 15.74 -24.74
N TYR A 99 2.89 16.69 -24.91
CA TYR A 99 1.81 16.90 -23.93
C TYR A 99 0.92 15.66 -23.79
N GLN A 100 0.60 14.99 -24.88
CA GLN A 100 -0.20 13.76 -24.83
C GLN A 100 0.54 12.62 -24.12
N GLU A 101 1.84 12.47 -24.31
CA GLU A 101 2.67 11.50 -23.58
C GLU A 101 2.69 11.79 -22.07
N ILE A 102 2.89 13.06 -21.68
CA ILE A 102 2.84 13.47 -20.27
C ILE A 102 1.46 13.17 -19.67
N LEU A 103 0.38 13.49 -20.37
CA LEU A 103 -0.99 13.19 -19.91
C LEU A 103 -1.23 11.68 -19.76
N LYS A 104 -0.74 10.85 -20.69
CA LYS A 104 -0.82 9.38 -20.60
C LYS A 104 -0.05 8.85 -19.38
N ALA A 105 1.16 9.35 -19.16
CA ALA A 105 1.97 8.96 -18.01
C ALA A 105 1.31 9.35 -16.69
N LEU A 106 0.78 10.57 -16.57
CA LEU A 106 0.06 11.03 -15.39
C LEU A 106 -1.20 10.19 -15.11
N TYR A 107 -1.95 9.87 -16.16
CA TYR A 107 -3.15 9.04 -16.03
C TYR A 107 -2.81 7.60 -15.61
N ALA A 108 -1.77 7.01 -16.19
CA ALA A 108 -1.29 5.69 -15.79
C ALA A 108 -0.86 5.66 -14.32
N ASN A 109 -0.10 6.66 -13.87
CA ASN A 109 0.28 6.80 -12.45
C ASN A 109 -0.93 6.97 -11.54
N GLN A 110 -1.93 7.77 -11.94
CA GLN A 110 -3.17 7.95 -11.18
C GLN A 110 -3.97 6.63 -11.08
N GLN A 111 -4.07 5.88 -12.18
CA GLN A 111 -4.74 4.57 -12.18
C GLN A 111 -4.04 3.58 -11.25
N THR A 112 -2.72 3.51 -11.31
CA THR A 112 -1.93 2.64 -10.43
C THR A 112 -2.14 3.00 -8.96
N ALA A 113 -2.07 4.30 -8.62
CA ALA A 113 -2.33 4.77 -7.26
C ALA A 113 -3.77 4.46 -6.79
N LYS A 114 -4.77 4.62 -7.68
CA LYS A 114 -6.17 4.30 -7.38
C LYS A 114 -6.39 2.80 -7.15
N MET A 115 -5.73 1.94 -7.94
CA MET A 115 -5.78 0.49 -7.76
C MET A 115 -5.16 0.10 -6.43
N GLN A 116 -3.97 0.61 -6.09
CA GLN A 116 -3.31 0.36 -4.81
C GLN A 116 -4.15 0.77 -3.60
N LEU A 117 -4.78 1.97 -3.66
CA LEU A 117 -5.72 2.42 -2.62
C LEU A 117 -6.94 1.51 -2.52
N GLY A 118 -7.47 1.02 -3.65
CA GLY A 118 -8.58 0.07 -3.69
C GLY A 118 -8.23 -1.26 -3.05
N GLU A 119 -7.05 -1.80 -3.36
CA GLU A 119 -6.51 -3.02 -2.77
C GLU A 119 -6.33 -2.87 -1.26
N GLN A 120 -5.67 -1.80 -0.81
CA GLN A 120 -5.49 -1.51 0.62
C GLN A 120 -6.83 -1.41 1.36
N LYS A 121 -7.83 -0.72 0.80
CA LYS A 121 -9.17 -0.62 1.39
C LYS A 121 -9.86 -1.98 1.50
N THR A 122 -9.77 -2.79 0.45
CA THR A 122 -10.37 -4.14 0.44
C THR A 122 -9.70 -5.03 1.49
N GLU A 123 -8.38 -4.99 1.55
CA GLU A 123 -7.61 -5.72 2.54
C GLU A 123 -7.97 -5.31 3.97
N MET A 124 -8.09 -4.00 4.23
CA MET A 124 -8.49 -3.47 5.53
C MET A 124 -9.91 -3.94 5.92
N THR A 125 -10.84 -3.94 4.98
CA THR A 125 -12.21 -4.43 5.20
C THR A 125 -12.23 -5.92 5.52
N ASN A 126 -11.47 -6.73 4.78
CA ASN A 126 -11.33 -8.16 5.03
C ASN A 126 -10.74 -8.42 6.42
N TYR A 127 -9.75 -7.63 6.82
CA TYR A 127 -9.14 -7.71 8.14
C TYR A 127 -10.15 -7.42 9.27
N TYR A 128 -10.92 -6.33 9.15
CA TYR A 128 -11.94 -6.01 10.16
C TYR A 128 -13.04 -7.07 10.25
N THR A 129 -13.42 -7.65 9.13
CA THR A 129 -14.40 -8.74 9.10
C THR A 129 -13.89 -9.96 9.85
N LEU A 130 -12.65 -10.36 9.58
CA LEU A 130 -12.01 -11.48 10.26
C LEU A 130 -11.88 -11.24 11.76
N TRP A 131 -11.44 -10.04 12.16
CA TRP A 131 -11.32 -9.64 13.54
C TRP A 131 -12.66 -9.64 14.29
N ALA A 132 -13.73 -9.12 13.66
CA ALA A 132 -15.06 -9.15 14.25
C ALA A 132 -15.54 -10.59 14.53
N HIS A 133 -15.23 -11.53 13.63
CA HIS A 133 -15.51 -12.94 13.85
C HIS A 133 -14.70 -13.53 15.01
N GLN A 134 -13.43 -13.17 15.14
CA GLN A 134 -12.56 -13.68 16.20
C GLN A 134 -12.99 -13.18 17.60
N ILE A 135 -13.51 -11.96 17.70
CA ILE A 135 -14.05 -11.42 18.96
C ILE A 135 -15.41 -12.03 19.32
N LYS A 136 -16.27 -12.30 18.35
CA LYS A 136 -17.58 -12.91 18.61
C LYS A 136 -17.48 -14.28 19.29
N THR A 137 -16.45 -15.06 18.97
CA THR A 137 -16.27 -16.42 19.50
C THR A 137 -16.06 -16.42 21.03
N PRO A 138 -15.07 -15.70 21.60
CA PRO A 138 -14.89 -15.65 23.05
C PRO A 138 -16.07 -14.97 23.76
N ILE A 139 -16.71 -13.97 23.16
CA ILE A 139 -17.93 -13.38 23.74
C ILE A 139 -19.06 -14.40 23.84
N ALA A 140 -19.26 -15.25 22.81
CA ALA A 140 -20.26 -16.31 22.86
C ALA A 140 -19.91 -17.37 23.92
N ALA A 141 -18.64 -17.75 24.04
CA ALA A 141 -18.16 -18.66 25.06
C ALA A 141 -18.40 -18.09 26.49
N MET A 142 -18.07 -16.80 26.70
CA MET A 142 -18.34 -16.13 27.98
C MET A 142 -19.84 -16.14 28.34
N LYS A 143 -20.73 -15.87 27.38
CA LYS A 143 -22.19 -15.91 27.59
C LYS A 143 -22.63 -17.29 28.04
N LEU A 144 -22.16 -18.35 27.37
CA LEU A 144 -22.50 -19.73 27.77
C LEU A 144 -21.98 -20.08 29.16
N LEU A 145 -20.76 -19.63 29.53
CA LEU A 145 -20.20 -19.84 30.85
C LEU A 145 -20.98 -19.09 31.94
N LEU A 146 -21.52 -17.92 31.64
CA LEU A 146 -22.35 -17.15 32.59
C LEU A 146 -23.75 -17.72 32.76
N GLU A 147 -24.31 -18.37 31.73
CA GLU A 147 -25.60 -19.07 31.82
C GLU A 147 -25.52 -20.34 32.71
N HIS A 148 -24.39 -21.04 32.69
CA HIS A 148 -24.10 -22.20 33.51
C HIS A 148 -23.37 -21.75 34.80
N LYS A 149 -24.09 -21.43 35.83
CA LYS A 149 -23.58 -20.94 37.14
C LYS A 149 -22.80 -22.01 37.92
N GLU A 150 -21.65 -22.44 37.39
CA GLU A 150 -20.73 -23.33 38.12
C GLU A 150 -19.63 -22.48 38.77
N GLU A 151 -19.25 -22.81 40.04
CA GLU A 151 -18.21 -22.09 40.78
C GLU A 151 -16.83 -22.10 40.12
N GLN A 152 -16.59 -23.02 39.18
CA GLN A 152 -15.33 -23.17 38.45
C GLN A 152 -15.22 -22.27 37.16
N ASN A 153 -16.26 -21.54 36.81
CA ASN A 153 -16.29 -20.75 35.57
C ASN A 153 -15.40 -19.50 35.58
N GLY A 154 -14.92 -19.05 36.75
CA GLY A 154 -14.09 -17.84 36.87
C GLY A 154 -12.83 -17.87 36.00
N TYR A 155 -12.06 -18.95 36.09
CA TYR A 155 -10.84 -19.12 35.27
C TYR A 155 -11.11 -19.17 33.76
N MET A 156 -12.19 -19.84 33.36
CA MET A 156 -12.57 -19.93 31.96
C MET A 156 -13.02 -18.57 31.41
N LEU A 157 -13.77 -17.79 32.17
CA LEU A 157 -14.18 -16.43 31.84
C LEU A 157 -12.97 -15.52 31.70
N GLU A 158 -12.01 -15.59 32.62
CA GLU A 158 -10.77 -14.82 32.57
C GLU A 158 -9.93 -15.16 31.32
N THR A 159 -9.88 -16.43 30.94
CA THR A 159 -9.21 -16.90 29.74
C THR A 159 -9.87 -16.36 28.48
N GLU A 160 -11.20 -16.34 28.40
CA GLU A 160 -11.90 -15.80 27.23
C GLU A 160 -11.80 -14.27 27.15
N LEU A 161 -11.84 -13.57 28.29
CA LEU A 161 -11.60 -12.13 28.38
C LEU A 161 -10.18 -11.78 27.87
N PHE A 162 -9.17 -12.52 28.32
CA PHE A 162 -7.79 -12.34 27.88
C PHE A 162 -7.63 -12.48 26.36
N LYS A 163 -8.35 -13.43 25.73
CA LYS A 163 -8.36 -13.55 24.27
C LYS A 163 -8.93 -12.31 23.58
N ILE A 164 -10.00 -11.71 24.15
CA ILE A 164 -10.58 -10.48 23.61
C ILE A 164 -9.55 -9.34 23.68
N GLU A 165 -8.90 -9.17 24.83
CA GLU A 165 -7.85 -8.14 25.00
C GLU A 165 -6.73 -8.31 23.98
N GLN A 166 -6.29 -9.55 23.73
CA GLN A 166 -5.27 -9.85 22.71
C GLN A 166 -5.71 -9.47 21.27
N TYR A 167 -6.97 -9.77 20.94
CA TYR A 167 -7.50 -9.38 19.63
C TYR A 167 -7.62 -7.86 19.48
N VAL A 168 -8.04 -7.15 20.52
CA VAL A 168 -8.09 -5.68 20.52
C VAL A 168 -6.68 -5.09 20.34
N GLU A 169 -5.70 -5.59 21.10
CA GLU A 169 -4.31 -5.13 21.00
C GLU A 169 -3.75 -5.37 19.59
N MET A 170 -3.99 -6.54 19.01
CA MET A 170 -3.57 -6.86 17.64
C MET A 170 -4.13 -5.85 16.61
N VAL A 171 -5.40 -5.46 16.75
CA VAL A 171 -6.03 -4.47 15.86
C VAL A 171 -5.40 -3.10 16.05
N LEU A 172 -5.19 -2.67 17.28
CA LEU A 172 -4.57 -1.38 17.56
C LEU A 172 -3.14 -1.32 17.01
N GLN A 173 -2.36 -2.40 17.15
CA GLN A 173 -1.01 -2.47 16.56
C GLN A 173 -1.05 -2.48 15.03
N TYR A 174 -2.01 -3.16 14.43
CA TYR A 174 -2.20 -3.13 12.97
C TYR A 174 -2.48 -1.71 12.46
N LEU A 175 -3.38 -0.96 13.13
CA LEU A 175 -3.70 0.42 12.76
C LEU A 175 -2.51 1.36 12.92
N ARG A 176 -1.73 1.16 13.99
CA ARG A 176 -0.50 1.96 14.23
C ARG A 176 0.63 1.61 13.28
N LEU A 177 0.58 0.46 12.64
CA LEU A 177 1.64 0.02 11.74
C LEU A 177 1.84 0.97 10.56
N GLU A 178 0.79 1.63 10.06
CA GLU A 178 0.87 2.62 8.97
C GLU A 178 1.60 3.91 9.41
N SER A 179 1.54 4.28 10.70
CA SER A 179 2.17 5.48 11.27
C SER A 179 3.48 5.20 12.01
N ILE A 180 3.95 3.96 12.05
CA ILE A 180 5.07 3.51 12.89
C ILE A 180 6.37 4.32 12.69
N SER A 181 6.65 4.77 11.47
CA SER A 181 7.88 5.52 11.17
C SER A 181 7.93 6.90 11.82
N ALA A 182 6.79 7.46 12.24
CA ALA A 182 6.69 8.77 12.88
C ALA A 182 6.84 8.71 14.42
N ASP A 183 6.58 7.54 15.05
CA ASP A 183 6.44 7.42 16.50
C ASP A 183 7.43 6.45 17.16
N LEU A 184 8.46 5.94 16.43
CA LEU A 184 9.45 5.02 16.99
C LEU A 184 10.34 5.72 18.02
N VAL A 185 10.39 5.17 19.23
CA VAL A 185 11.26 5.64 20.32
C VAL A 185 12.33 4.60 20.62
N LEU A 186 13.42 4.63 19.88
CA LEU A 186 14.56 3.71 20.09
C LEU A 186 15.37 4.12 21.33
N LYS A 187 15.43 3.22 22.31
CA LYS A 187 16.24 3.35 23.53
C LYS A 187 16.92 2.03 23.88
N PRO A 188 17.99 2.04 24.67
CA PRO A 188 18.56 0.82 25.23
C PRO A 188 17.62 0.27 26.31
N TYR A 189 17.24 -1.00 26.16
CA TYR A 189 16.40 -1.73 27.12
C TYR A 189 17.02 -3.06 27.49
N ALA A 190 16.81 -3.48 28.76
CA ALA A 190 17.16 -4.82 29.21
C ALA A 190 16.16 -5.82 28.60
N LEU A 191 16.64 -6.64 27.65
CA LEU A 191 15.80 -7.60 26.92
C LEU A 191 15.15 -8.62 27.87
N GLN A 192 15.83 -9.01 28.94
CA GLN A 192 15.28 -9.93 29.95
C GLN A 192 14.03 -9.39 30.64
N ASP A 193 13.97 -8.07 30.90
CA ASP A 193 12.80 -7.48 31.56
C ASP A 193 11.58 -7.51 30.64
N ILE A 194 11.77 -7.21 29.34
CA ILE A 194 10.72 -7.32 28.34
C ILE A 194 10.19 -8.76 28.23
N VAL A 195 11.11 -9.74 28.17
CA VAL A 195 10.74 -11.16 28.12
C VAL A 195 9.99 -11.59 29.37
N ARG A 196 10.44 -11.18 30.58
CA ARG A 196 9.76 -11.49 31.84
C ARG A 196 8.35 -10.91 31.90
N GLN A 197 8.15 -9.68 31.43
CA GLN A 197 6.83 -9.06 31.37
C GLN A 197 5.89 -9.83 30.42
N ALA A 198 6.37 -10.19 29.24
CA ALA A 198 5.62 -11.01 28.29
C ALA A 198 5.24 -12.38 28.89
N VAL A 199 6.18 -13.09 29.50
CA VAL A 199 5.92 -14.36 30.16
C VAL A 199 4.90 -14.21 31.28
N LYS A 200 4.99 -13.18 32.14
CA LYS A 200 4.05 -12.90 33.20
C LYS A 200 2.62 -12.70 32.69
N LYS A 201 2.47 -11.99 31.57
CA LYS A 201 1.16 -11.75 30.90
C LYS A 201 0.50 -13.06 30.46
N TYR A 202 1.29 -14.05 30.02
CA TYR A 202 0.82 -15.35 29.56
C TYR A 202 0.82 -16.46 30.64
N ALA A 203 1.13 -16.14 31.90
CA ALA A 203 1.25 -17.12 32.99
C ALA A 203 -0.02 -17.99 33.13
N ILE A 204 -1.19 -17.39 33.02
CA ILE A 204 -2.48 -18.08 33.07
C ILE A 204 -2.55 -19.19 32.01
N SER A 205 -2.11 -18.89 30.77
CA SER A 205 -2.13 -19.85 29.66
C SER A 205 -1.14 -21.00 29.86
N PHE A 206 0.06 -20.74 30.44
CA PHE A 206 1.03 -21.78 30.80
C PHE A 206 0.46 -22.72 31.86
N ILE A 207 -0.14 -22.18 32.94
CA ILE A 207 -0.73 -22.96 34.03
C ILE A 207 -1.90 -23.80 33.52
N GLY A 208 -2.82 -23.19 32.77
CA GLY A 208 -4.00 -23.86 32.25
C GLY A 208 -3.70 -25.03 31.32
N LYS A 209 -2.66 -24.89 30.49
CA LYS A 209 -2.21 -25.95 29.61
C LYS A 209 -1.20 -26.92 30.25
N LYS A 210 -0.76 -26.65 31.48
CA LYS A 210 0.28 -27.42 32.17
C LYS A 210 1.58 -27.53 31.37
N LEU A 211 1.96 -26.46 30.67
CA LEU A 211 3.18 -26.39 29.90
C LEU A 211 4.36 -25.95 30.76
N THR A 212 5.51 -26.57 30.58
CA THR A 212 6.73 -26.20 31.29
C THR A 212 7.41 -25.01 30.57
N LEU A 213 7.75 -23.98 31.33
CA LEU A 213 8.56 -22.85 30.83
C LEU A 213 10.01 -23.04 31.31
N HIS A 214 10.94 -23.04 30.37
CA HIS A 214 12.37 -22.97 30.62
C HIS A 214 12.89 -21.59 30.23
N LEU A 215 13.02 -20.67 31.17
CA LEU A 215 13.60 -19.35 30.97
C LEU A 215 15.01 -19.33 31.54
N GLN A 216 16.00 -19.33 30.65
CA GLN A 216 17.40 -19.17 31.03
C GLN A 216 17.65 -17.71 31.42
N PRO A 217 18.27 -17.43 32.58
CA PRO A 217 18.69 -16.06 32.92
C PRO A 217 19.73 -15.56 31.95
N PHE A 218 19.57 -14.30 31.51
CA PHE A 218 20.55 -13.65 30.65
C PHE A 218 20.58 -12.14 30.92
N GLU A 219 21.70 -11.53 30.58
CA GLU A 219 21.87 -10.07 30.64
C GLU A 219 22.20 -9.58 29.23
N ALA A 220 21.27 -8.87 28.62
CA ALA A 220 21.44 -8.29 27.28
C ALA A 220 20.71 -6.96 27.18
N ILE A 221 21.43 -5.93 26.72
CA ILE A 221 20.86 -4.62 26.41
C ILE A 221 20.73 -4.50 24.91
N VAL A 222 19.53 -4.15 24.42
CA VAL A 222 19.24 -4.00 23.00
C VAL A 222 18.67 -2.61 22.73
N LEU A 223 19.07 -2.00 21.61
CA LEU A 223 18.51 -0.75 21.13
C LEU A 223 17.23 -1.06 20.35
N THR A 224 16.09 -0.71 20.93
CA THR A 224 14.80 -1.05 20.34
C THR A 224 13.69 -0.11 20.86
N ASP A 225 12.48 -0.27 20.36
CA ASP A 225 11.27 0.30 20.94
C ASP A 225 10.59 -0.77 21.82
N GLU A 226 10.48 -0.49 23.11
CA GLU A 226 9.95 -1.45 24.11
C GLU A 226 8.54 -1.94 23.76
N LYS A 227 7.66 -1.02 23.35
CA LYS A 227 6.25 -1.37 23.05
C LYS A 227 6.14 -2.32 21.87
N TRP A 228 6.87 -2.03 20.82
CA TRP A 228 6.83 -2.81 19.61
C TRP A 228 7.50 -4.16 19.74
N ILE A 229 8.65 -4.22 20.42
CA ILE A 229 9.31 -5.52 20.62
C ILE A 229 8.57 -6.40 21.64
N SER A 230 7.95 -5.80 22.67
CA SER A 230 7.05 -6.53 23.58
C SER A 230 5.92 -7.19 22.81
N PHE A 231 5.26 -6.44 21.91
CA PHE A 231 4.22 -7.01 21.05
C PHE A 231 4.73 -8.19 20.21
N VAL A 232 5.92 -8.08 19.60
CA VAL A 232 6.51 -9.18 18.82
C VAL A 232 6.74 -10.43 19.69
N ILE A 233 7.36 -10.27 20.86
CA ILE A 233 7.63 -11.36 21.78
C ILE A 233 6.32 -12.00 22.26
N GLU A 234 5.32 -11.20 22.62
CA GLU A 234 3.99 -11.66 23.00
C GLU A 234 3.31 -12.47 21.90
N GLN A 235 3.38 -12.04 20.65
CA GLN A 235 2.81 -12.76 19.51
C GLN A 235 3.50 -14.11 19.27
N ILE A 236 4.83 -14.15 19.40
CA ILE A 236 5.59 -15.40 19.29
C ILE A 236 5.20 -16.36 20.42
N LEU A 237 5.12 -15.87 21.68
CA LEU A 237 4.68 -16.68 22.82
C LEU A 237 3.24 -17.17 22.66
N SER A 238 2.32 -16.32 22.18
CA SER A 238 0.95 -16.69 21.89
C SER A 238 0.87 -17.83 20.87
N ASN A 239 1.68 -17.75 19.79
CA ASN A 239 1.75 -18.82 18.81
C ASN A 239 2.33 -20.10 19.40
N SER A 240 3.44 -20.03 20.13
CA SER A 240 4.04 -21.19 20.80
C SER A 240 3.04 -21.88 21.76
N LEU A 241 2.34 -21.08 22.57
CA LEU A 241 1.28 -21.60 23.46
C LEU A 241 0.11 -22.19 22.67
N LYS A 242 -0.28 -21.59 21.56
CA LYS A 242 -1.40 -22.07 20.75
C LYS A 242 -1.11 -23.44 20.15
N TYR A 243 0.07 -23.63 19.59
CA TYR A 243 0.43 -24.83 18.84
C TYR A 243 1.13 -25.90 19.66
N THR A 244 1.40 -25.66 20.95
CA THR A 244 1.89 -26.65 21.91
C THR A 244 0.76 -27.09 22.81
N GLN A 245 0.39 -28.36 22.73
CA GLN A 245 -0.64 -28.94 23.61
C GLN A 245 -0.02 -29.52 24.88
N THR A 246 1.11 -30.19 24.78
CA THR A 246 1.88 -30.79 25.87
C THR A 246 3.37 -30.55 25.65
N GLY A 247 4.15 -30.46 26.70
CA GLY A 247 5.61 -30.29 26.61
C GLY A 247 6.08 -28.96 27.19
N SER A 248 6.98 -28.25 26.48
CA SER A 248 7.65 -27.08 27.04
C SER A 248 7.89 -25.97 26.00
N ILE A 249 8.05 -24.77 26.53
CA ILE A 249 8.56 -23.60 25.79
C ILE A 249 9.87 -23.17 26.45
N THR A 250 10.93 -23.05 25.67
CA THR A 250 12.27 -22.64 26.11
C THR A 250 12.61 -21.28 25.54
N ILE A 251 13.07 -20.36 26.38
CA ILE A 251 13.52 -19.03 25.98
C ILE A 251 14.99 -18.91 26.37
N SER A 252 15.84 -18.61 25.39
CA SER A 252 17.28 -18.49 25.58
C SER A 252 17.83 -17.39 24.66
N ILE A 253 19.04 -16.95 24.94
CA ILE A 253 19.78 -16.07 24.03
C ILE A 253 21.05 -16.75 23.52
N GLU A 254 21.45 -16.35 22.33
CA GLU A 254 22.77 -16.59 21.76
C GLU A 254 23.40 -15.23 21.46
N GLU A 255 24.57 -15.00 21.94
CA GLU A 255 25.28 -13.73 21.76
C GLU A 255 26.53 -13.93 20.91
N THR A 256 26.61 -13.17 19.82
CA THR A 256 27.76 -13.13 18.92
C THR A 256 28.43 -11.74 18.98
N ASP A 257 29.57 -11.57 18.31
CA ASP A 257 30.23 -10.25 18.23
C ASP A 257 29.39 -9.18 17.49
N LYS A 258 28.44 -9.60 16.68
CA LYS A 258 27.66 -8.72 15.80
C LYS A 258 26.23 -8.54 16.23
N GLU A 259 25.63 -9.55 16.85
CA GLU A 259 24.20 -9.59 17.17
C GLU A 259 23.89 -10.39 18.44
N ILE A 260 22.76 -10.06 19.06
CA ILE A 260 22.11 -10.81 20.13
C ILE A 260 20.90 -11.49 19.52
N LYS A 261 20.80 -12.80 19.65
CA LYS A 261 19.68 -13.61 19.15
C LYS A 261 18.82 -14.09 20.34
N LEU A 262 17.58 -13.65 20.42
CA LEU A 262 16.59 -14.21 21.32
C LEU A 262 15.88 -15.36 20.63
N MET A 263 15.98 -16.56 21.18
CA MET A 263 15.36 -17.77 20.67
C MET A 263 14.18 -18.19 21.57
N ILE A 264 13.02 -18.37 20.96
CA ILE A 264 11.81 -18.91 21.60
C ILE A 264 11.52 -20.24 20.89
N LYS A 265 11.75 -21.34 21.58
CA LYS A 265 11.57 -22.71 21.09
C LYS A 265 10.37 -23.35 21.78
N ASP A 266 9.47 -23.90 21.00
CA ASP A 266 8.37 -24.74 21.47
C ASP A 266 8.55 -26.19 21.04
N THR A 267 7.86 -27.11 21.75
CA THR A 267 7.79 -28.54 21.44
C THR A 267 6.44 -28.90 20.83
N GLY A 268 5.86 -27.96 20.04
CA GLY A 268 4.55 -28.10 19.44
C GLY A 268 4.53 -28.97 18.19
N ILE A 269 3.44 -28.87 17.43
CA ILE A 269 3.20 -29.69 16.22
C ILE A 269 4.17 -29.41 15.09
N GLY A 270 4.90 -28.28 15.13
CA GLY A 270 5.77 -27.84 14.04
C GLY A 270 5.02 -27.32 12.80
N ILE A 271 5.78 -26.93 11.78
CA ILE A 271 5.29 -26.33 10.56
C ILE A 271 5.84 -27.16 9.39
N SER A 272 5.01 -27.43 8.38
CA SER A 272 5.44 -28.16 7.19
C SER A 272 6.46 -27.35 6.37
N PRO A 273 7.42 -28.00 5.70
CA PRO A 273 8.40 -27.31 4.85
C PRO A 273 7.74 -26.48 3.73
N GLU A 274 6.56 -26.88 3.27
CA GLU A 274 5.79 -26.18 2.23
C GLU A 274 5.18 -24.88 2.73
N ASP A 275 4.73 -24.85 3.99
CA ASP A 275 4.13 -23.68 4.63
C ASP A 275 5.18 -22.69 5.15
N LEU A 276 6.36 -23.16 5.53
CA LEU A 276 7.41 -22.38 6.21
C LEU A 276 7.81 -21.09 5.48
N PRO A 277 7.98 -21.05 4.15
CA PRO A 277 8.29 -19.81 3.44
C PRO A 277 7.16 -18.77 3.49
N ARG A 278 5.92 -19.22 3.72
CA ARG A 278 4.70 -18.42 3.61
C ARG A 278 4.12 -17.95 4.94
N ILE A 279 4.59 -18.45 6.08
CA ILE A 279 4.02 -18.14 7.41
C ILE A 279 4.07 -16.65 7.80
N GLY A 280 4.90 -15.86 7.12
CA GLY A 280 4.97 -14.40 7.28
C GLY A 280 4.16 -13.62 6.23
N GLU A 281 3.45 -14.32 5.33
CA GLU A 281 2.54 -13.67 4.38
C GLU A 281 1.24 -13.27 5.09
N ARG A 282 0.68 -12.16 4.65
CA ARG A 282 -0.54 -11.61 5.23
C ARG A 282 -1.73 -12.54 5.04
N GLY A 283 -2.39 -12.90 6.15
CA GLY A 283 -3.58 -13.76 6.11
C GLY A 283 -3.28 -15.24 5.82
N PHE A 284 -2.01 -15.61 5.70
CA PHE A 284 -1.65 -17.01 5.52
C PHE A 284 -1.81 -17.78 6.83
N THR A 285 -2.63 -18.80 6.78
CA THR A 285 -2.83 -19.75 7.88
C THR A 285 -2.51 -21.14 7.35
N GLY A 286 -1.32 -21.66 7.57
CA GLY A 286 -0.90 -22.98 7.09
C GLY A 286 -1.97 -24.08 7.27
N TYR A 287 -1.70 -25.29 6.82
CA TYR A 287 -2.64 -26.40 6.89
C TYR A 287 -3.29 -26.57 8.27
N ASN A 288 -2.49 -26.50 9.34
CA ASN A 288 -2.92 -26.59 10.73
C ASN A 288 -3.82 -25.42 11.18
N GLY A 289 -3.58 -24.21 10.67
CA GLY A 289 -4.40 -23.04 10.98
C GLY A 289 -5.77 -23.04 10.29
N ARG A 290 -5.89 -23.68 9.13
CA ARG A 290 -7.17 -23.89 8.42
C ARG A 290 -8.07 -24.89 9.14
N MET A 291 -7.50 -25.95 9.71
CA MET A 291 -8.24 -26.94 10.50
C MET A 291 -8.81 -26.32 11.78
N ASP A 292 -8.08 -25.41 12.41
CA ASP A 292 -8.44 -24.83 13.72
C ASP A 292 -9.44 -23.66 13.64
N LYS A 293 -9.81 -23.15 12.43
CA LYS A 293 -10.72 -22.00 12.20
C LYS A 293 -10.44 -20.76 13.08
N LYS A 294 -9.40 -20.78 13.92
CA LYS A 294 -9.06 -19.79 14.96
C LYS A 294 -7.83 -18.94 14.65
N SER A 295 -7.22 -19.12 13.47
CA SER A 295 -6.01 -18.40 13.09
C SER A 295 -6.32 -17.28 12.12
N THR A 296 -5.87 -16.07 12.40
CA THR A 296 -6.04 -14.90 11.52
C THR A 296 -4.98 -14.83 10.42
N GLY A 297 -3.83 -15.50 10.60
CA GLY A 297 -2.65 -15.37 9.73
C GLY A 297 -2.00 -13.98 9.75
N ILE A 298 -2.34 -13.15 10.74
CA ILE A 298 -1.87 -11.75 10.79
C ILE A 298 -0.78 -11.55 11.84
N GLY A 299 -0.78 -12.32 12.92
CA GLY A 299 0.18 -12.13 14.01
C GLY A 299 1.63 -12.17 13.58
N LEU A 300 2.06 -13.22 12.86
CA LEU A 300 3.44 -13.34 12.40
C LEU A 300 3.77 -12.36 11.26
N TYR A 301 2.81 -12.02 10.41
CA TYR A 301 2.94 -10.94 9.44
C TYR A 301 3.27 -9.61 10.14
N LEU A 302 2.53 -9.25 11.21
CA LEU A 302 2.80 -8.05 12.01
C LEU A 302 4.19 -8.10 12.65
N CYS A 303 4.58 -9.24 13.21
CA CYS A 303 5.93 -9.43 13.75
C CYS A 303 7.00 -9.11 12.70
N LYS A 304 6.86 -9.64 11.48
CA LYS A 304 7.79 -9.39 10.38
C LYS A 304 7.83 -7.92 9.97
N GLN A 305 6.68 -7.25 9.90
CA GLN A 305 6.61 -5.82 9.58
C GLN A 305 7.29 -4.96 10.66
N VAL A 306 7.01 -5.25 11.93
CA VAL A 306 7.60 -4.53 13.07
C VAL A 306 9.12 -4.73 13.13
N THR A 307 9.60 -5.97 13.06
CA THR A 307 11.03 -6.27 13.11
C THR A 307 11.79 -5.63 11.96
N THR A 308 11.24 -5.65 10.74
CA THR A 308 11.84 -4.97 9.58
C THR A 308 11.98 -3.46 9.82
N ARG A 309 10.96 -2.80 10.38
CA ARG A 309 11.00 -1.35 10.67
C ARG A 309 11.93 -0.98 11.81
N LEU A 310 12.12 -1.88 12.77
CA LEU A 310 13.09 -1.74 13.86
C LEU A 310 14.52 -2.11 13.44
N SER A 311 14.74 -2.54 12.18
CA SER A 311 16.01 -3.09 11.70
C SER A 311 16.50 -4.30 12.50
N HIS A 312 15.54 -5.13 12.95
CA HIS A 312 15.78 -6.41 13.61
C HIS A 312 15.51 -7.55 12.64
N SER A 313 16.12 -8.72 12.87
CA SER A 313 15.83 -9.92 12.09
C SER A 313 14.78 -10.80 12.77
N LEU A 314 13.99 -11.51 11.98
CA LEU A 314 13.03 -12.52 12.42
C LEU A 314 13.21 -13.76 11.57
N GLU A 315 13.65 -14.84 12.17
CA GLU A 315 13.85 -16.14 11.52
C GLU A 315 12.98 -17.20 12.19
N VAL A 316 12.44 -18.12 11.38
CA VAL A 316 11.62 -19.23 11.88
C VAL A 316 12.18 -20.52 11.30
N THR A 317 12.51 -21.45 12.18
CA THR A 317 12.90 -22.81 11.82
C THR A 317 11.95 -23.79 12.50
N SER A 318 11.49 -24.82 11.77
CA SER A 318 10.52 -25.76 12.29
C SER A 318 10.66 -27.12 11.66
N THR A 319 10.32 -28.15 12.44
CA THR A 319 10.23 -29.54 11.99
C THR A 319 8.92 -30.12 12.50
N VAL A 320 8.14 -30.71 11.61
CA VAL A 320 6.85 -31.34 11.97
C VAL A 320 7.05 -32.38 13.07
N GLY A 321 6.25 -32.29 14.12
CA GLY A 321 6.31 -33.18 15.29
C GLY A 321 7.44 -32.90 16.29
N GLN A 322 8.34 -31.96 16.01
CA GLN A 322 9.43 -31.57 16.93
C GLN A 322 9.26 -30.17 17.51
N GLY A 323 8.47 -29.32 16.84
CA GLY A 323 8.20 -27.95 17.28
C GLY A 323 8.81 -26.88 16.38
N THR A 324 8.81 -25.65 16.88
CA THR A 324 9.24 -24.46 16.16
C THR A 324 10.22 -23.64 16.99
N ILE A 325 11.21 -23.06 16.35
CA ILE A 325 12.13 -22.07 16.93
C ILE A 325 11.93 -20.76 16.18
N VAL A 326 11.58 -19.72 16.89
CA VAL A 326 11.54 -18.35 16.38
C VAL A 326 12.71 -17.59 16.97
N THR A 327 13.54 -17.01 16.11
CA THR A 327 14.75 -16.26 16.46
C THR A 327 14.58 -14.80 16.13
N LEU A 328 14.73 -13.92 17.10
CA LEU A 328 14.78 -12.47 16.97
C LEU A 328 16.24 -12.00 17.09
N GLY A 329 16.78 -11.38 16.04
CA GLY A 329 18.13 -10.86 16.04
C GLY A 329 18.18 -9.34 16.22
N PHE A 330 19.02 -8.89 17.14
CA PHE A 330 19.26 -7.49 17.48
C PHE A 330 20.71 -7.15 17.18
N LEU A 331 20.96 -6.17 16.31
CA LEU A 331 22.32 -5.72 16.00
C LEU A 331 22.97 -5.10 17.25
N LYS A 332 24.17 -5.55 17.57
CA LYS A 332 24.98 -4.92 18.62
C LYS A 332 25.48 -3.56 18.14
N ASN A 333 25.15 -2.53 18.87
CA ASN A 333 25.76 -1.22 18.65
C ASN A 333 27.13 -1.21 19.35
N LYS A 334 28.23 -1.06 18.62
CA LYS A 334 29.60 -0.97 19.17
C LYS A 334 29.83 0.21 20.14
N LYS A 335 28.79 0.99 20.46
CA LYS A 335 28.86 2.22 21.28
C LYS A 335 27.89 2.23 22.47
N LEU A 336 27.32 1.07 22.85
CA LEU A 336 26.53 0.94 24.10
C LEU A 336 27.32 0.21 25.15
#